data_0cdc59dca48afd3bcbbe17c98c0a8d32
#
_entry.id   0cdc59dca48afd3bcbbe17c98c0a8d32
#
_cell.length_a   1.000
_cell.length_b   1.000
_cell.length_c   1.000
_cell.angle_alpha   90.00
_cell.angle_beta   90.00
_cell.angle_gamma   90.00
#
_symmetry.space_group_name_H-M   'P 1'
#
loop_
_entity.id
_entity.type
_entity.pdbx_description
1 polymer ?
#
loop_
_entity_poly.entity_id
_entity_poly.type
_entity_poly.pdbx_seq_one_letter_code
_entity_poly.pdbx_strand_id
1 'polypeptide(L)'
;MAIPSIPSYALPTTDLPVNRVQWQVEPARAVLLIHDMQDYFLRFYGADNPLVAQLIANIVALRAWAKAQGIPVVYTAQPSEQSPADRALLNDMWGPGLTTADPALKAVVKPLAPEADDTVLVKWRYSAFQRSDLQQMMKSWQRDQLIIVGVYAHIGCMTTALDAFMRDIQPFFIADALADFSEQEHRMALTYVAGRCGSVITSNSLLGAETLSRDWLLGQLAQYLQTSANEIDADENLMDYGLDSVQVMSLITQWAKLGVKVQFEELAEQPSLNAWWNLIEKKQAA
;
A
#
# COMPACT_ATOMS: atom_id res chain seq x y z
N MET A 1 -23.42 2.33 15.89
CA MET A 1 -23.53 1.53 14.63
C MET A 1 -22.50 0.42 14.67
N ALA A 2 -22.80 -0.79 14.20
CA ALA A 2 -21.78 -1.84 14.07
C ALA A 2 -21.12 -1.73 12.70
N ILE A 3 -19.92 -2.28 12.52
CA ILE A 3 -19.28 -2.43 11.22
C ILE A 3 -20.21 -3.28 10.33
N PRO A 4 -20.52 -2.85 9.08
CA PRO A 4 -21.40 -3.60 8.19
C PRO A 4 -20.74 -4.90 7.68
N SER A 5 -21.52 -5.79 7.08
CA SER A 5 -20.96 -6.88 6.27
C SER A 5 -20.28 -6.29 5.02
N ILE A 6 -19.08 -6.73 4.74
CA ILE A 6 -18.21 -6.17 3.71
C ILE A 6 -18.18 -7.12 2.50
N PRO A 7 -18.62 -6.66 1.30
CA PRO A 7 -18.53 -7.47 0.10
C PRO A 7 -17.09 -7.64 -0.36
N SER A 8 -16.81 -8.75 -1.07
CA SER A 8 -15.51 -8.94 -1.72
C SER A 8 -15.40 -8.04 -2.97
N TYR A 9 -14.21 -7.51 -3.20
CA TYR A 9 -13.82 -6.80 -4.43
C TYR A 9 -12.36 -7.13 -4.76
N ALA A 10 -11.89 -6.80 -5.95
CA ALA A 10 -10.49 -6.99 -6.32
C ALA A 10 -9.62 -5.92 -5.67
N LEU A 11 -8.50 -6.33 -5.04
CA LEU A 11 -7.54 -5.37 -4.51
C LEU A 11 -6.93 -4.53 -5.64
N PRO A 12 -6.81 -3.20 -5.49
CA PRO A 12 -6.28 -2.33 -6.53
C PRO A 12 -4.80 -2.61 -6.81
N THR A 13 -4.48 -3.06 -8.02
CA THR A 13 -3.10 -3.26 -8.53
C THR A 13 -2.81 -2.39 -9.74
N THR A 14 -3.85 -1.94 -10.42
CA THR A 14 -3.82 -1.07 -11.60
C THR A 14 -4.74 0.13 -11.39
N ASP A 15 -4.70 1.10 -12.29
CA ASP A 15 -5.48 2.34 -12.21
C ASP A 15 -5.31 3.06 -10.86
N LEU A 16 -4.07 3.10 -10.38
CA LEU A 16 -3.75 3.80 -9.15
C LEU A 16 -3.71 5.32 -9.39
N PRO A 17 -4.06 6.12 -8.37
CA PRO A 17 -3.97 7.56 -8.48
C PRO A 17 -2.52 8.02 -8.69
N VAL A 18 -2.35 9.07 -9.49
CA VAL A 18 -1.04 9.70 -9.70
C VAL A 18 -0.56 10.33 -8.39
N ASN A 19 0.62 9.94 -7.96
CA ASN A 19 1.26 10.53 -6.79
C ASN A 19 1.74 11.95 -7.07
N ARG A 20 1.51 12.87 -6.14
CA ARG A 20 2.10 14.22 -6.20
C ARG A 20 3.59 14.24 -5.90
N VAL A 21 4.07 13.22 -5.22
CA VAL A 21 5.46 13.11 -4.78
C VAL A 21 6.15 11.92 -5.45
N GLN A 22 7.42 12.01 -5.68
CA GLN A 22 8.24 10.93 -6.26
C GLN A 22 9.12 10.27 -5.18
N TRP A 23 8.54 10.08 -4.00
CA TRP A 23 9.25 9.41 -2.91
C TRP A 23 9.46 7.92 -3.23
N GLN A 24 10.60 7.42 -2.82
CA GLN A 24 10.91 5.99 -2.88
C GLN A 24 11.15 5.47 -1.48
N VAL A 25 10.79 4.21 -1.24
CA VAL A 25 11.07 3.56 0.04
C VAL A 25 12.55 3.27 0.14
N GLU A 26 13.16 3.77 1.20
CA GLU A 26 14.55 3.49 1.57
C GLU A 26 14.55 2.57 2.79
N PRO A 27 15.00 1.32 2.70
CA PRO A 27 14.95 0.36 3.80
C PRO A 27 15.56 0.88 5.12
N ALA A 28 16.62 1.68 5.03
CA ALA A 28 17.25 2.27 6.22
C ALA A 28 16.39 3.31 6.93
N ARG A 29 15.40 3.90 6.24
CA ARG A 29 14.50 4.94 6.76
C ARG A 29 13.10 4.43 7.08
N ALA A 30 12.74 3.24 6.59
CA ALA A 30 11.38 2.73 6.62
C ALA A 30 11.04 1.95 7.90
N VAL A 31 9.76 2.01 8.30
CA VAL A 31 9.10 1.13 9.27
C VAL A 31 7.88 0.54 8.59
N LEU A 32 7.63 -0.76 8.73
CA LEU A 32 6.41 -1.39 8.25
C LEU A 32 5.36 -1.39 9.36
N LEU A 33 4.21 -0.77 9.12
CA LEU A 33 3.05 -0.76 10.01
C LEU A 33 1.97 -1.69 9.48
N ILE A 34 1.69 -2.76 10.21
CA ILE A 34 0.58 -3.70 9.97
C ILE A 34 -0.59 -3.25 10.85
N HIS A 35 -1.59 -2.62 10.23
CA HIS A 35 -2.65 -1.90 10.90
C HIS A 35 -3.87 -2.79 11.14
N ASP A 36 -4.21 -3.03 12.40
CA ASP A 36 -5.46 -3.65 12.90
C ASP A 36 -5.85 -4.98 12.20
N MET A 37 -4.87 -5.83 11.85
CA MET A 37 -5.10 -7.13 11.20
C MET A 37 -5.55 -8.20 12.22
N GLN A 38 -6.58 -7.87 13.02
CA GLN A 38 -7.18 -8.74 14.03
C GLN A 38 -8.38 -9.50 13.48
N ASP A 39 -8.62 -10.72 13.97
CA ASP A 39 -9.79 -11.54 13.61
C ASP A 39 -11.10 -10.78 13.77
N TYR A 40 -11.19 -9.88 14.76
CA TYR A 40 -12.34 -9.01 14.97
C TYR A 40 -12.70 -8.16 13.73
N PHE A 41 -11.72 -7.55 13.10
CA PHE A 41 -11.98 -6.68 11.95
C PHE A 41 -12.18 -7.46 10.67
N LEU A 42 -11.49 -8.57 10.51
CA LEU A 42 -11.58 -9.37 9.29
C LEU A 42 -12.86 -10.22 9.19
N ARG A 43 -13.50 -10.54 10.33
CA ARG A 43 -14.74 -11.32 10.34
C ARG A 43 -15.88 -10.67 9.54
N PHE A 44 -15.85 -9.33 9.37
CA PHE A 44 -16.91 -8.61 8.66
C PHE A 44 -16.89 -8.84 7.14
N TYR A 45 -15.79 -9.36 6.61
CA TYR A 45 -15.69 -9.80 5.21
C TYR A 45 -16.33 -11.20 4.98
N GLY A 46 -16.73 -11.89 6.04
CA GLY A 46 -17.24 -13.26 5.95
C GLY A 46 -16.14 -14.32 5.85
N ALA A 47 -16.54 -15.59 5.95
CA ALA A 47 -15.63 -16.72 5.83
C ALA A 47 -15.17 -16.90 4.38
N ASP A 48 -13.95 -17.42 4.19
CA ASP A 48 -13.38 -17.78 2.89
C ASP A 48 -13.39 -16.65 1.84
N ASN A 49 -13.27 -15.39 2.29
CA ASN A 49 -13.29 -14.24 1.41
C ASN A 49 -11.97 -14.13 0.62
N PRO A 50 -11.99 -14.16 -0.73
CA PRO A 50 -10.78 -14.15 -1.53
C PRO A 50 -9.99 -12.83 -1.41
N LEU A 51 -10.66 -11.70 -1.14
CA LEU A 51 -10.00 -10.42 -0.86
C LEU A 51 -9.13 -10.55 0.39
N VAL A 52 -9.67 -11.11 1.49
CA VAL A 52 -8.93 -11.26 2.75
C VAL A 52 -7.76 -12.23 2.59
N ALA A 53 -7.96 -13.33 1.85
CA ALA A 53 -6.89 -14.27 1.55
C ALA A 53 -5.72 -13.60 0.80
N GLN A 54 -6.05 -12.80 -0.23
CA GLN A 54 -5.04 -12.06 -1.00
C GLN A 54 -4.38 -10.96 -0.16
N LEU A 55 -5.15 -10.20 0.61
CA LEU A 55 -4.64 -9.19 1.53
C LEU A 55 -3.61 -9.77 2.49
N ILE A 56 -3.94 -10.88 3.15
CA ILE A 56 -3.04 -11.56 4.08
C ILE A 56 -1.78 -12.04 3.34
N ALA A 57 -1.90 -12.65 2.17
CA ALA A 57 -0.77 -13.12 1.39
C ALA A 57 0.20 -11.97 1.03
N ASN A 58 -0.33 -10.84 0.58
CA ASN A 58 0.47 -9.66 0.25
C ASN A 58 1.19 -9.09 1.48
N ILE A 59 0.50 -9.01 2.63
CA ILE A 59 1.12 -8.51 3.87
C ILE A 59 2.18 -9.49 4.41
N VAL A 60 1.96 -10.80 4.31
CA VAL A 60 2.97 -11.81 4.69
C VAL A 60 4.24 -11.65 3.85
N ALA A 61 4.09 -11.48 2.54
CA ALA A 61 5.24 -11.26 1.64
C ALA A 61 5.98 -9.94 1.97
N LEU A 62 5.25 -8.86 2.22
CA LEU A 62 5.82 -7.57 2.62
C LEU A 62 6.52 -7.64 3.98
N ARG A 63 5.97 -8.37 4.95
CA ARG A 63 6.61 -8.60 6.26
C ARG A 63 7.93 -9.36 6.10
N ALA A 64 7.92 -10.43 5.31
CA ALA A 64 9.13 -11.21 5.05
C ALA A 64 10.22 -10.36 4.36
N TRP A 65 9.83 -9.57 3.36
CA TRP A 65 10.71 -8.60 2.72
C TRP A 65 11.26 -7.57 3.70
N ALA A 66 10.39 -6.96 4.51
CA ALA A 66 10.79 -5.95 5.49
C ALA A 66 11.84 -6.52 6.47
N LYS A 67 11.61 -7.71 7.01
CA LYS A 67 12.57 -8.39 7.89
C LYS A 67 13.90 -8.68 7.20
N ALA A 68 13.87 -9.15 5.96
CA ALA A 68 15.08 -9.39 5.16
C ALA A 68 15.88 -8.10 4.89
N GLN A 69 15.21 -6.93 4.85
CA GLN A 69 15.83 -5.62 4.70
C GLN A 69 16.20 -4.94 6.04
N GLY A 70 15.97 -5.59 7.19
CA GLY A 70 16.19 -4.99 8.50
C GLY A 70 15.24 -3.83 8.82
N ILE A 71 14.04 -3.83 8.22
CA ILE A 71 12.99 -2.86 8.49
C ILE A 71 12.21 -3.32 9.72
N PRO A 72 12.08 -2.51 10.78
CA PRO A 72 11.25 -2.82 11.94
C PRO A 72 9.79 -3.01 11.54
N VAL A 73 9.18 -4.06 12.12
CA VAL A 73 7.76 -4.35 11.91
C VAL A 73 6.98 -3.95 13.17
N VAL A 74 5.97 -3.12 12.97
CA VAL A 74 5.10 -2.61 14.02
C VAL A 74 3.66 -2.99 13.70
N TYR A 75 2.95 -3.47 14.68
CA TYR A 75 1.52 -3.76 14.60
C TYR A 75 0.73 -2.77 15.42
N THR A 76 -0.49 -2.47 14.99
CA THR A 76 -1.50 -1.92 15.88
C THR A 76 -2.58 -2.96 16.16
N ALA A 77 -3.04 -3.01 17.40
CA ALA A 77 -4.12 -3.88 17.82
C ALA A 77 -5.01 -3.17 18.84
N GLN A 78 -6.32 -3.19 18.62
CA GLN A 78 -7.27 -2.70 19.62
C GLN A 78 -7.32 -3.66 20.80
N PRO A 79 -7.34 -3.14 22.05
CA PRO A 79 -7.44 -3.98 23.24
C PRO A 79 -8.86 -4.51 23.43
N SER A 80 -8.97 -5.70 23.99
CA SER A 80 -10.27 -6.25 24.43
C SER A 80 -10.75 -5.62 25.73
N GLU A 81 -9.84 -5.05 26.50
CA GLU A 81 -10.15 -4.36 27.76
C GLU A 81 -9.93 -2.85 27.57
N GLN A 82 -11.01 -2.10 27.54
CA GLN A 82 -10.99 -0.65 27.37
C GLN A 82 -12.17 -0.07 28.12
N SER A 83 -11.92 0.88 29.01
CA SER A 83 -13.01 1.56 29.71
C SER A 83 -13.86 2.38 28.73
N PRO A 84 -15.16 2.61 29.01
CA PRO A 84 -15.97 3.51 28.20
C PRO A 84 -15.36 4.91 28.07
N ALA A 85 -14.69 5.41 29.12
CA ALA A 85 -14.01 6.70 29.09
C ALA A 85 -12.78 6.71 28.17
N ASP A 86 -12.01 5.63 28.13
CA ASP A 86 -10.88 5.50 27.23
C ASP A 86 -11.32 5.35 25.76
N ARG A 87 -12.40 4.63 25.53
CA ARG A 87 -12.97 4.46 24.20
C ARG A 87 -13.65 5.75 23.71
N ALA A 88 -14.21 6.55 24.61
CA ALA A 88 -14.77 7.89 24.35
C ALA A 88 -15.71 7.91 23.10
N LEU A 89 -15.51 8.85 22.17
CA LEU A 89 -16.35 9.03 20.97
C LEU A 89 -16.43 7.80 20.06
N LEU A 90 -15.50 6.84 20.18
CA LEU A 90 -15.61 5.57 19.44
C LEU A 90 -16.85 4.76 19.88
N ASN A 91 -17.36 4.97 21.11
CA ASN A 91 -18.61 4.36 21.56
C ASN A 91 -19.81 4.88 20.75
N ASP A 92 -19.83 6.18 20.46
CA ASP A 92 -20.94 6.81 19.73
C ASP A 92 -20.96 6.36 18.25
N MET A 93 -19.77 6.23 17.65
CA MET A 93 -19.61 5.84 16.25
C MET A 93 -19.79 4.33 16.03
N TRP A 94 -19.17 3.51 16.86
CA TRP A 94 -19.00 2.07 16.61
C TRP A 94 -19.54 1.17 17.73
N GLY A 95 -20.09 1.75 18.79
CA GLY A 95 -20.50 1.00 19.98
C GLY A 95 -19.29 0.41 20.74
N PRO A 96 -19.52 -0.57 21.60
CA PRO A 96 -18.49 -1.17 22.45
C PRO A 96 -17.41 -1.93 21.67
N GLY A 97 -17.68 -2.35 20.44
CA GLY A 97 -16.70 -2.99 19.57
C GLY A 97 -16.09 -4.27 20.17
N LEU A 98 -14.76 -4.37 20.14
CA LEU A 98 -14.02 -5.53 20.64
C LEU A 98 -14.18 -5.75 22.16
N THR A 99 -14.54 -4.72 22.93
CA THR A 99 -14.67 -4.83 24.39
C THR A 99 -15.82 -5.72 24.86
N THR A 100 -16.79 -5.99 24.00
CA THR A 100 -17.93 -6.90 24.26
C THR A 100 -17.95 -8.12 23.32
N ALA A 101 -16.97 -8.24 22.45
CA ALA A 101 -16.83 -9.37 21.56
C ALA A 101 -16.10 -10.53 22.25
N ASP A 102 -16.11 -11.71 21.60
CA ASP A 102 -15.29 -12.83 22.06
C ASP A 102 -13.83 -12.40 22.18
N PRO A 103 -13.20 -12.56 23.36
CA PRO A 103 -11.79 -12.20 23.58
C PRO A 103 -10.83 -12.90 22.61
N ALA A 104 -11.15 -14.06 22.06
CA ALA A 104 -10.34 -14.72 21.04
C ALA A 104 -10.17 -13.87 19.78
N LEU A 105 -11.15 -13.04 19.44
CA LEU A 105 -11.14 -12.18 18.25
C LEU A 105 -10.12 -11.02 18.34
N LYS A 106 -9.49 -10.79 19.51
CA LYS A 106 -8.45 -9.76 19.66
C LYS A 106 -7.14 -10.15 18.98
N ALA A 107 -6.94 -11.44 18.71
CA ALA A 107 -5.71 -11.94 18.10
C ALA A 107 -5.51 -11.33 16.70
N VAL A 108 -4.26 -11.04 16.37
CA VAL A 108 -3.86 -10.84 14.97
C VAL A 108 -4.02 -12.16 14.25
N VAL A 109 -4.54 -12.13 13.01
CA VAL A 109 -4.79 -13.35 12.22
C VAL A 109 -3.54 -14.22 12.15
N LYS A 110 -3.73 -15.53 12.26
CA LYS A 110 -2.64 -16.49 12.45
C LYS A 110 -1.46 -16.37 11.47
N PRO A 111 -1.65 -16.16 10.14
CA PRO A 111 -0.52 -16.00 9.22
C PRO A 111 0.33 -14.75 9.47
N LEU A 112 -0.23 -13.75 10.15
CA LEU A 112 0.42 -12.50 10.51
C LEU A 112 0.72 -12.39 12.00
N ALA A 113 0.62 -13.46 12.77
CA ALA A 113 0.92 -13.43 14.21
C ALA A 113 2.28 -12.74 14.44
N PRO A 114 2.34 -11.74 15.35
CA PRO A 114 3.59 -11.04 15.65
C PRO A 114 4.66 -12.00 16.14
N GLU A 115 5.89 -11.78 15.71
CA GLU A 115 7.08 -12.52 16.15
C GLU A 115 7.73 -11.82 17.37
N ALA A 116 8.72 -12.45 17.97
CA ALA A 116 9.31 -11.96 19.22
C ALA A 116 10.02 -10.59 19.10
N ASP A 117 10.50 -10.25 17.92
CA ASP A 117 11.15 -8.98 17.59
C ASP A 117 10.18 -7.92 17.02
N ASP A 118 8.92 -8.27 16.82
CA ASP A 118 7.90 -7.33 16.35
C ASP A 118 7.36 -6.49 17.53
N THR A 119 6.98 -5.26 17.25
CA THR A 119 6.33 -4.40 18.24
C THR A 119 4.82 -4.38 18.02
N VAL A 120 4.05 -4.59 19.09
CA VAL A 120 2.59 -4.46 19.06
C VAL A 120 2.17 -3.24 19.89
N LEU A 121 1.62 -2.23 19.23
CA LEU A 121 1.12 -1.01 19.86
C LEU A 121 -0.39 -1.14 20.14
N VAL A 122 -0.79 -0.69 21.32
CA VAL A 122 -2.22 -0.59 21.67
C VAL A 122 -2.86 0.52 20.85
N LYS A 123 -3.91 0.16 20.13
CA LYS A 123 -4.65 1.09 19.25
C LYS A 123 -5.80 1.76 20.01
N TRP A 124 -5.69 3.06 20.22
CA TRP A 124 -6.68 3.84 20.97
C TRP A 124 -7.61 4.68 20.10
N ARG A 125 -7.15 5.11 18.92
CA ARG A 125 -7.85 6.00 18.00
C ARG A 125 -7.59 5.57 16.57
N TYR A 126 -8.12 6.28 15.59
CA TYR A 126 -7.91 5.95 14.17
C TYR A 126 -6.43 5.99 13.78
N SER A 127 -5.75 7.08 14.14
CA SER A 127 -4.30 7.15 13.89
C SER A 127 -3.51 6.24 14.84
N ALA A 128 -2.54 5.53 14.29
CA ALA A 128 -1.59 4.73 15.04
C ALA A 128 -0.68 5.57 15.95
N PHE A 129 -0.55 6.86 15.72
CA PHE A 129 0.24 7.79 16.53
C PHE A 129 -0.47 8.25 17.81
N GLN A 130 -1.80 8.09 17.87
CA GLN A 130 -2.56 8.64 18.98
C GLN A 130 -2.47 7.75 20.24
N ARG A 131 -1.95 8.33 21.33
CA ARG A 131 -1.71 7.65 22.60
C ARG A 131 -0.79 6.42 22.45
N SER A 132 0.19 6.49 21.56
CA SER A 132 1.18 5.44 21.34
C SER A 132 2.59 6.02 21.24
N ASP A 133 3.58 5.17 21.40
CA ASP A 133 4.99 5.56 21.32
C ASP A 133 5.57 5.49 19.89
N LEU A 134 4.72 5.29 18.85
CA LEU A 134 5.19 5.07 17.47
C LEU A 134 6.16 6.16 17.00
N GLN A 135 5.83 7.44 17.21
CA GLN A 135 6.70 8.54 16.82
C GLN A 135 8.04 8.53 17.55
N GLN A 136 8.01 8.26 18.86
CA GLN A 136 9.24 8.20 19.68
C GLN A 136 10.12 7.03 19.26
N MET A 137 9.50 5.88 18.95
CA MET A 137 10.22 4.70 18.45
C MET A 137 10.87 4.98 17.10
N MET A 138 10.13 5.55 16.14
CA MET A 138 10.67 5.90 14.83
C MET A 138 11.86 6.88 14.96
N LYS A 139 11.74 7.89 15.83
CA LYS A 139 12.84 8.81 16.13
C LYS A 139 14.06 8.10 16.73
N SER A 140 13.86 7.20 17.68
CA SER A 140 14.95 6.44 18.30
C SER A 140 15.66 5.52 17.31
N TRP A 141 14.96 5.01 16.33
CA TRP A 141 15.49 4.21 15.22
C TRP A 141 16.07 5.07 14.09
N GLN A 142 15.94 6.39 14.16
CA GLN A 142 16.34 7.33 13.09
C GLN A 142 15.61 7.05 11.76
N ARG A 143 14.30 6.75 11.82
CA ARG A 143 13.46 6.41 10.69
C ARG A 143 12.34 7.42 10.53
N ASP A 144 12.08 7.81 9.27
CA ASP A 144 11.13 8.84 8.88
C ASP A 144 10.27 8.46 7.67
N GLN A 145 10.21 7.16 7.37
CA GLN A 145 9.31 6.58 6.36
C GLN A 145 8.42 5.53 7.00
N LEU A 146 7.10 5.56 6.69
CA LEU A 146 6.13 4.63 7.24
C LEU A 146 5.38 3.91 6.13
N ILE A 147 5.61 2.61 5.97
CA ILE A 147 4.88 1.75 5.04
C ILE A 147 3.63 1.27 5.76
N ILE A 148 2.45 1.56 5.21
CA ILE A 148 1.16 1.29 5.85
C ILE A 148 0.40 0.22 5.08
N VAL A 149 0.05 -0.86 5.76
CA VAL A 149 -0.76 -1.99 5.27
C VAL A 149 -1.84 -2.37 6.28
N GLY A 150 -2.89 -3.07 5.87
CA GLY A 150 -3.94 -3.57 6.76
C GLY A 150 -5.31 -2.95 6.56
N VAL A 151 -6.10 -2.80 7.64
CA VAL A 151 -7.49 -2.36 7.58
C VAL A 151 -7.81 -1.27 8.60
N TYR A 152 -8.82 -0.40 8.36
CA TYR A 152 -9.51 -0.16 7.09
C TYR A 152 -8.87 1.04 6.42
N ALA A 153 -8.76 0.99 5.09
CA ALA A 153 -8.00 1.98 4.32
C ALA A 153 -8.46 3.41 4.58
N HIS A 154 -9.77 3.71 4.45
CA HIS A 154 -10.31 5.08 4.57
C HIS A 154 -10.44 5.58 6.02
N ILE A 155 -10.33 4.70 7.03
CA ILE A 155 -10.46 5.10 8.45
C ILE A 155 -9.08 5.20 9.09
N GLY A 156 -8.58 4.07 9.64
CA GLY A 156 -7.37 4.07 10.45
C GLY A 156 -6.10 4.26 9.64
N CYS A 157 -6.01 3.61 8.47
CA CYS A 157 -4.81 3.68 7.64
C CYS A 157 -4.62 5.09 7.04
N MET A 158 -5.67 5.67 6.44
CA MET A 158 -5.62 7.02 5.87
C MET A 158 -5.37 8.09 6.95
N THR A 159 -6.05 7.98 8.11
CA THR A 159 -5.81 8.90 9.23
C THR A 159 -4.38 8.79 9.74
N THR A 160 -3.80 7.58 9.78
CA THR A 160 -2.40 7.38 10.15
C THR A 160 -1.45 7.98 9.12
N ALA A 161 -1.74 7.83 7.82
CA ALA A 161 -0.94 8.45 6.76
C ALA A 161 -0.94 9.98 6.85
N LEU A 162 -2.12 10.58 7.08
CA LEU A 162 -2.24 12.03 7.28
C LEU A 162 -1.50 12.51 8.53
N ASP A 163 -1.62 11.79 9.64
CA ASP A 163 -0.94 12.13 10.90
C ASP A 163 0.60 11.95 10.77
N ALA A 164 1.06 10.93 10.04
CA ALA A 164 2.47 10.77 9.68
C ALA A 164 3.01 11.98 8.92
N PHE A 165 2.31 12.39 7.86
CA PHE A 165 2.68 13.56 7.05
C PHE A 165 2.80 14.83 7.90
N MET A 166 1.86 15.08 8.81
CA MET A 166 1.90 16.24 9.72
C MET A 166 3.04 16.18 10.76
N ARG A 167 3.74 15.05 10.86
CA ARG A 167 4.91 14.81 11.73
C ARG A 167 6.21 14.75 10.95
N ASP A 168 6.20 15.14 9.68
CA ASP A 168 7.35 15.06 8.74
C ASP A 168 7.84 13.61 8.53
N ILE A 169 6.93 12.62 8.63
CA ILE A 169 7.17 11.22 8.29
C ILE A 169 6.53 10.95 6.94
N GLN A 170 7.28 10.40 5.98
CA GLN A 170 6.80 10.07 4.64
C GLN A 170 5.96 8.80 4.64
N PRO A 171 4.62 8.84 4.46
CA PRO A 171 3.83 7.64 4.40
C PRO A 171 3.79 7.04 2.99
N PHE A 172 3.92 5.71 2.94
CA PHE A 172 3.73 4.88 1.77
C PHE A 172 2.52 3.97 1.98
N PHE A 173 1.54 4.09 1.12
CA PHE A 173 0.25 3.43 1.22
C PHE A 173 0.21 2.31 0.19
N ILE A 174 0.20 1.04 0.65
CA ILE A 174 0.34 -0.11 -0.25
C ILE A 174 -1.02 -0.57 -0.73
N ALA A 175 -1.38 -0.17 -1.94
CA ALA A 175 -2.72 -0.27 -2.48
C ALA A 175 -3.32 -1.69 -2.41
N ASP A 176 -2.55 -2.71 -2.77
CA ASP A 176 -2.97 -4.11 -2.78
C ASP A 176 -2.68 -4.86 -1.47
N ALA A 177 -2.21 -4.14 -0.45
CA ALA A 177 -2.04 -4.63 0.93
C ALA A 177 -2.88 -3.84 1.94
N LEU A 178 -3.91 -3.15 1.46
CA LEU A 178 -4.95 -2.48 2.23
C LEU A 178 -6.31 -3.05 1.83
N ALA A 179 -7.29 -2.98 2.74
CA ALA A 179 -8.69 -3.29 2.41
C ALA A 179 -9.65 -2.37 3.15
N ASP A 180 -10.89 -2.32 2.67
CA ASP A 180 -11.88 -1.39 3.15
C ASP A 180 -13.32 -1.96 3.11
N PHE A 181 -14.31 -1.17 3.51
CA PHE A 181 -15.73 -1.53 3.50
C PHE A 181 -16.29 -1.70 2.07
N SER A 182 -15.68 -1.01 1.11
CA SER A 182 -16.01 -1.10 -0.31
C SER A 182 -14.80 -0.72 -1.17
N GLU A 183 -14.82 -1.13 -2.45
CA GLU A 183 -13.83 -0.69 -3.42
C GLU A 183 -13.83 0.85 -3.57
N GLN A 184 -15.00 1.48 -3.52
CA GLN A 184 -15.13 2.92 -3.63
C GLN A 184 -14.41 3.66 -2.48
N GLU A 185 -14.61 3.22 -1.24
CA GLU A 185 -13.92 3.81 -0.07
C GLU A 185 -12.43 3.54 -0.10
N HIS A 186 -12.03 2.35 -0.53
CA HIS A 186 -10.62 2.02 -0.73
C HIS A 186 -9.98 2.97 -1.76
N ARG A 187 -10.55 3.09 -2.96
CA ARG A 187 -10.04 3.99 -4.01
C ARG A 187 -10.07 5.46 -3.60
N MET A 188 -11.08 5.88 -2.82
CA MET A 188 -11.12 7.23 -2.24
C MET A 188 -9.93 7.46 -1.32
N ALA A 189 -9.60 6.51 -0.44
CA ALA A 189 -8.45 6.61 0.45
C ALA A 189 -7.13 6.69 -0.33
N LEU A 190 -6.96 5.84 -1.36
CA LEU A 190 -5.78 5.89 -2.24
C LEU A 190 -5.66 7.27 -2.92
N THR A 191 -6.76 7.78 -3.48
CA THR A 191 -6.79 9.09 -4.16
C THR A 191 -6.44 10.23 -3.19
N TYR A 192 -6.99 10.18 -1.97
CA TYR A 192 -6.70 11.18 -0.94
C TYR A 192 -5.21 11.17 -0.57
N VAL A 193 -4.65 9.99 -0.26
CA VAL A 193 -3.25 9.86 0.16
C VAL A 193 -2.31 10.31 -0.94
N ALA A 194 -2.47 9.81 -2.18
CA ALA A 194 -1.63 10.19 -3.32
C ALA A 194 -1.66 11.70 -3.60
N GLY A 195 -2.83 12.32 -3.43
CA GLY A 195 -3.03 13.73 -3.73
C GLY A 195 -2.71 14.69 -2.59
N ARG A 196 -2.57 14.24 -1.33
CA ARG A 196 -2.50 15.14 -0.17
C ARG A 196 -1.40 14.87 0.83
N CYS A 197 -1.01 13.63 1.09
CA CYS A 197 -0.14 13.36 2.23
C CYS A 197 0.87 12.22 2.05
N GLY A 198 0.83 11.42 0.96
CA GLY A 198 1.71 10.27 0.84
C GLY A 198 1.95 9.80 -0.58
N SER A 199 2.62 8.66 -0.69
CA SER A 199 2.84 7.94 -1.93
C SER A 199 2.05 6.64 -1.91
N VAL A 200 1.29 6.38 -2.96
CA VAL A 200 0.54 5.14 -3.18
C VAL A 200 1.33 4.27 -4.15
N ILE A 201 1.65 3.07 -3.73
CA ILE A 201 2.41 2.08 -4.50
C ILE A 201 1.80 0.68 -4.32
N THR A 202 2.22 -0.30 -5.12
CA THR A 202 1.84 -1.70 -4.94
C THR A 202 2.85 -2.48 -4.10
N SER A 203 2.46 -3.65 -3.59
CA SER A 203 3.38 -4.58 -2.93
C SER A 203 4.52 -5.00 -3.87
N ASN A 204 4.21 -5.24 -5.13
CA ASN A 204 5.21 -5.61 -6.14
C ASN A 204 6.31 -4.56 -6.31
N SER A 205 5.99 -3.27 -6.18
CA SER A 205 6.98 -2.19 -6.24
C SER A 205 8.07 -2.31 -5.16
N LEU A 206 7.77 -2.94 -4.03
CA LEU A 206 8.72 -3.16 -2.94
C LEU A 206 9.40 -4.53 -3.01
N LEU A 207 8.65 -5.55 -3.41
CA LEU A 207 9.14 -6.93 -3.40
C LEU A 207 10.18 -7.21 -4.50
N GLY A 208 10.37 -6.27 -5.41
CA GLY A 208 11.22 -6.49 -6.59
C GLY A 208 10.65 -7.56 -7.54
N ALA A 209 9.40 -7.97 -7.30
CA ALA A 209 8.64 -8.86 -8.17
C ALA A 209 7.91 -8.07 -9.26
N GLU A 210 8.43 -6.89 -9.63
CA GLU A 210 8.03 -6.25 -10.87
C GLU A 210 8.54 -7.14 -12.01
N THR A 211 7.74 -8.14 -12.34
CA THR A 211 7.86 -8.72 -13.68
C THR A 211 7.44 -7.61 -14.62
N LEU A 212 8.38 -7.20 -15.44
CA LEU A 212 8.09 -6.28 -16.53
C LEU A 212 7.01 -6.93 -17.39
N SER A 213 5.76 -6.54 -17.13
CA SER A 213 4.56 -7.00 -17.84
C SER A 213 4.01 -5.84 -18.67
N ARG A 214 3.19 -6.16 -19.66
CA ARG A 214 2.54 -5.14 -20.48
C ARG A 214 1.66 -4.20 -19.64
N ASP A 215 0.96 -4.75 -18.65
CA ASP A 215 0.12 -3.95 -17.73
C ASP A 215 0.95 -3.06 -16.82
N TRP A 216 2.11 -3.56 -16.35
CA TRP A 216 3.06 -2.75 -15.61
C TRP A 216 3.59 -1.58 -16.46
N LEU A 217 3.99 -1.85 -17.72
CA LEU A 217 4.44 -0.83 -18.66
C LEU A 217 3.36 0.23 -18.92
N LEU A 218 2.13 -0.20 -19.17
CA LEU A 218 0.99 0.69 -19.37
C LEU A 218 0.73 1.56 -18.12
N GLY A 219 0.81 0.99 -16.92
CA GLY A 219 0.69 1.71 -15.66
C GLY A 219 1.77 2.78 -15.47
N GLN A 220 3.03 2.46 -15.83
CA GLN A 220 4.14 3.43 -15.79
C GLN A 220 3.93 4.58 -16.80
N LEU A 221 3.52 4.26 -18.02
CA LEU A 221 3.20 5.27 -19.03
C LEU A 221 2.06 6.19 -18.57
N ALA A 222 0.99 5.63 -18.01
CA ALA A 222 -0.13 6.41 -17.48
C ALA A 222 0.32 7.41 -16.39
N GLN A 223 1.25 7.02 -15.53
CA GLN A 223 1.84 7.89 -14.51
C GLN A 223 2.65 9.03 -15.13
N TYR A 224 3.53 8.73 -16.09
CA TYR A 224 4.35 9.76 -16.75
C TYR A 224 3.51 10.74 -17.57
N LEU A 225 2.49 10.23 -18.26
CA LEU A 225 1.58 11.00 -19.10
C LEU A 225 0.49 11.73 -18.30
N GLN A 226 0.38 11.46 -16.99
CA GLN A 226 -0.64 12.02 -16.09
C GLN A 226 -2.08 11.79 -16.61
N THR A 227 -2.32 10.63 -17.22
CA THR A 227 -3.60 10.23 -17.80
C THR A 227 -4.03 8.85 -17.27
N SER A 228 -5.28 8.45 -17.57
CA SER A 228 -5.75 7.10 -17.25
C SER A 228 -5.18 6.08 -18.24
N ALA A 229 -4.85 4.87 -17.76
CA ALA A 229 -4.38 3.77 -18.60
C ALA A 229 -5.36 3.45 -19.76
N ASN A 230 -6.67 3.63 -19.53
CA ASN A 230 -7.71 3.40 -20.52
C ASN A 230 -7.77 4.48 -21.63
N GLU A 231 -7.10 5.60 -21.46
CA GLU A 231 -7.05 6.71 -22.41
C GLU A 231 -5.81 6.64 -23.31
N ILE A 232 -4.91 5.71 -23.06
CA ILE A 232 -3.71 5.48 -23.88
C ILE A 232 -4.03 4.44 -24.95
N ASP A 233 -4.07 4.88 -26.21
CA ASP A 233 -4.12 3.94 -27.32
C ASP A 233 -2.75 3.25 -27.49
N ALA A 234 -2.78 1.93 -27.54
CA ALA A 234 -1.56 1.12 -27.52
C ALA A 234 -0.71 1.23 -28.81
N ASP A 235 -1.31 1.71 -29.90
CA ASP A 235 -0.66 1.84 -31.20
C ASP A 235 -0.31 3.30 -31.56
N GLU A 236 -0.83 4.27 -30.79
CA GLU A 236 -0.49 5.68 -30.98
C GLU A 236 0.89 6.04 -30.45
N ASN A 237 1.43 7.14 -30.99
CA ASN A 237 2.74 7.65 -30.59
C ASN A 237 2.69 8.26 -29.19
N LEU A 238 3.41 7.68 -28.27
CA LEU A 238 3.46 8.11 -26.86
C LEU A 238 3.99 9.54 -26.68
N MET A 239 4.79 10.05 -27.63
CA MET A 239 5.26 11.43 -27.60
C MET A 239 4.12 12.43 -27.84
N ASP A 240 3.09 12.04 -28.58
CA ASP A 240 1.91 12.89 -28.82
C ASP A 240 1.04 13.02 -27.57
N TYR A 241 1.14 12.07 -26.63
CA TYR A 241 0.56 12.17 -25.28
C TYR A 241 1.40 13.03 -24.33
N GLY A 242 2.59 13.49 -24.74
CA GLY A 242 3.47 14.33 -23.93
C GLY A 242 4.61 13.60 -23.23
N LEU A 243 4.88 12.34 -23.59
CA LEU A 243 6.06 11.64 -23.08
C LEU A 243 7.33 12.28 -23.61
N ASP A 244 8.27 12.66 -22.71
CA ASP A 244 9.53 13.27 -23.10
C ASP A 244 10.73 12.30 -23.00
N SER A 245 11.85 12.72 -23.58
CA SER A 245 13.08 11.91 -23.60
C SER A 245 13.66 11.63 -22.21
N VAL A 246 13.45 12.50 -21.24
CA VAL A 246 13.92 12.30 -19.85
C VAL A 246 13.13 11.19 -19.19
N GLN A 247 11.82 11.18 -19.41
CA GLN A 247 10.92 10.15 -18.90
C GLN A 247 11.25 8.79 -19.57
N VAL A 248 11.52 8.75 -20.88
CA VAL A 248 11.98 7.54 -21.59
C VAL A 248 13.28 7.02 -21.01
N MET A 249 14.27 7.88 -20.74
CA MET A 249 15.54 7.48 -20.10
C MET A 249 15.33 6.94 -18.69
N SER A 250 14.36 7.48 -17.94
CA SER A 250 13.98 6.97 -16.62
C SER A 250 13.41 5.56 -16.72
N LEU A 251 12.51 5.30 -17.69
CA LEU A 251 11.96 3.97 -17.98
C LEU A 251 13.07 2.98 -18.34
N ILE A 252 13.98 3.33 -19.25
CA ILE A 252 15.13 2.48 -19.62
C ILE A 252 15.95 2.08 -18.39
N THR A 253 16.19 3.05 -17.50
CA THR A 253 16.95 2.80 -16.26
C THR A 253 16.21 1.83 -15.32
N GLN A 254 14.88 1.94 -15.23
CA GLN A 254 14.05 1.02 -14.44
C GLN A 254 14.04 -0.39 -15.04
N TRP A 255 13.87 -0.51 -16.37
CA TRP A 255 13.87 -1.80 -17.05
C TRP A 255 15.23 -2.52 -16.96
N ALA A 256 16.33 -1.77 -16.99
CA ALA A 256 17.66 -2.33 -16.77
C ALA A 256 17.81 -2.99 -15.39
N LYS A 257 17.18 -2.40 -14.33
CA LYS A 257 17.13 -3.00 -12.99
C LYS A 257 16.29 -4.29 -12.96
N LEU A 258 15.29 -4.39 -13.85
CA LEU A 258 14.43 -5.57 -14.01
C LEU A 258 15.05 -6.61 -14.99
N GLY A 259 16.30 -6.41 -15.39
CA GLY A 259 17.03 -7.34 -16.25
C GLY A 259 16.83 -7.13 -17.74
N VAL A 260 16.06 -6.12 -18.18
CA VAL A 260 15.82 -5.82 -19.59
C VAL A 260 16.64 -4.62 -20.02
N LYS A 261 17.55 -4.83 -20.95
CA LYS A 261 18.44 -3.78 -21.49
C LYS A 261 17.94 -3.36 -22.89
N VAL A 262 17.42 -2.15 -22.98
CA VAL A 262 17.05 -1.52 -24.24
C VAL A 262 17.82 -0.22 -24.43
N GLN A 263 18.00 0.20 -25.67
CA GLN A 263 18.62 1.49 -26.01
C GLN A 263 17.54 2.49 -26.36
N PHE A 264 17.82 3.78 -26.17
CA PHE A 264 16.88 4.86 -26.46
C PHE A 264 16.45 4.84 -27.95
N GLU A 265 17.41 4.58 -28.83
CA GLU A 265 17.18 4.53 -30.28
C GLU A 265 16.17 3.44 -30.68
N GLU A 266 16.23 2.27 -30.01
CA GLU A 266 15.30 1.16 -30.24
C GLU A 266 13.84 1.54 -29.90
N LEU A 267 13.64 2.38 -28.88
CA LEU A 267 12.33 2.88 -28.47
C LEU A 267 11.84 4.03 -29.36
N ALA A 268 12.77 4.85 -29.84
CA ALA A 268 12.45 6.01 -30.68
C ALA A 268 12.02 5.63 -32.11
N GLU A 269 12.38 4.44 -32.60
CA GLU A 269 11.99 3.96 -33.92
C GLU A 269 10.46 3.78 -34.04
N GLN A 270 9.82 3.25 -33.01
CA GLN A 270 8.37 3.04 -32.93
C GLN A 270 7.90 3.34 -31.49
N PRO A 271 7.61 4.61 -31.17
CA PRO A 271 7.29 5.03 -29.81
C PRO A 271 5.83 4.75 -29.44
N SER A 272 5.38 3.50 -29.50
CA SER A 272 4.06 3.05 -29.07
C SER A 272 4.16 1.95 -28.01
N LEU A 273 3.12 1.80 -27.20
CA LEU A 273 3.07 0.78 -26.14
C LEU A 273 3.26 -0.63 -26.72
N ASN A 274 2.59 -0.96 -27.82
CA ASN A 274 2.67 -2.28 -28.41
C ASN A 274 4.08 -2.56 -28.99
N ALA A 275 4.69 -1.59 -29.63
CA ALA A 275 6.04 -1.74 -30.18
C ALA A 275 7.07 -1.92 -29.04
N TRP A 276 6.98 -1.14 -27.98
CA TRP A 276 7.85 -1.24 -26.83
C TRP A 276 7.70 -2.56 -26.10
N TRP A 277 6.44 -3.02 -25.94
CA TRP A 277 6.19 -4.30 -25.30
C TRP A 277 6.78 -5.47 -26.12
N ASN A 278 6.58 -5.49 -27.43
CA ASN A 278 7.15 -6.50 -28.32
C ASN A 278 8.70 -6.53 -28.27
N LEU A 279 9.34 -5.35 -28.14
CA LEU A 279 10.81 -5.26 -27.97
C LEU A 279 11.24 -5.87 -26.62
N ILE A 280 10.53 -5.54 -25.55
CA ILE A 280 10.78 -6.04 -24.20
C ILE A 280 10.66 -7.57 -24.17
N GLU A 281 9.59 -8.14 -24.70
CA GLU A 281 9.39 -9.60 -24.79
C GLU A 281 10.55 -10.30 -25.51
N LYS A 282 10.98 -9.74 -26.63
CA LYS A 282 12.14 -10.29 -27.36
C LYS A 282 13.42 -10.26 -26.53
N LYS A 283 13.64 -9.20 -25.74
CA LYS A 283 14.84 -9.04 -24.88
C LYS A 283 14.76 -9.92 -23.62
N GLN A 284 13.56 -10.27 -23.14
CA GLN A 284 13.37 -11.20 -22.02
C GLN A 284 13.56 -12.68 -22.45
N ALA A 285 13.28 -12.99 -23.71
CA ALA A 285 13.42 -14.34 -24.25
C ALA A 285 14.84 -14.69 -24.73
N ALA A 286 15.74 -13.72 -24.78
CA ALA A 286 17.13 -13.85 -25.26
C ALA A 286 18.13 -14.02 -24.10
#